data_cf2781c7e657cf3155f4ac1414949195
#
_entry.id   cf2781c7e657cf3155f4ac1414949195
#
_cell.length_a   1.000
_cell.length_b   1.000
_cell.length_c   1.000
_cell.angle_alpha   90.00
_cell.angle_beta   90.00
_cell.angle_gamma   90.00
#
_symmetry.space_group_name_H-M   'P 1'
#
loop_
_entity.id
_entity.type
_entity.pdbx_description
1 polymer ?
#
loop_
_entity_poly.entity_id
_entity_poly.type
_entity_poly.pdbx_seq_one_letter_code
_entity_poly.pdbx_strand_id
1 'polypeptide(L)'
;MHITRIGLTPLKGARHADLDHLRLDPSGPRGDRLFCLLEADEDRVLRTVENPTMVLVSAARDGAVLTVTTPKGGTVAGEPVPTGHVVEADYWGRPARLEVMTSDHAELLGDHLDRPVRLAGIRSAGEVVYGGSVSIVTTGALRELGEVQDSRFRATLTIAADRDPEPGSLLRLGEAVVRVRGAVPRCRVVDINTETGELDTRHLHTLAHRDRPEGEVLFGIDADVVTPGVVRREDPVALI
;
A
#
# COMPACT_ATOMS: atom_id res chain seq x y z
N MET A 1 0.91 8.90 -22.25
CA MET A 1 0.65 8.66 -20.82
C MET A 1 1.89 9.06 -20.05
N HIS A 2 1.80 9.46 -18.79
CA HIS A 2 2.92 9.75 -17.89
C HIS A 2 2.54 9.44 -16.44
N ILE A 3 3.53 9.34 -15.56
CA ILE A 3 3.33 9.09 -14.13
C ILE A 3 3.00 10.41 -13.43
N THR A 4 1.81 10.52 -12.82
CA THR A 4 1.41 11.75 -12.10
C THR A 4 1.70 11.67 -10.60
N ARG A 5 1.71 10.46 -10.03
CA ARG A 5 2.00 10.25 -8.61
C ARG A 5 2.75 8.93 -8.40
N ILE A 6 3.67 8.94 -7.44
CA ILE A 6 4.34 7.75 -6.91
C ILE A 6 4.08 7.70 -5.41
N GLY A 7 3.51 6.60 -4.91
CA GLY A 7 3.15 6.44 -3.52
C GLY A 7 3.76 5.18 -2.89
N LEU A 8 4.26 5.31 -1.65
CA LEU A 8 4.85 4.22 -0.90
C LEU A 8 4.70 4.43 0.61
N THR A 9 4.67 3.36 1.37
CA THR A 9 4.84 3.40 2.83
C THR A 9 5.59 2.16 3.32
N PRO A 10 6.63 2.31 4.17
CA PRO A 10 7.32 1.17 4.76
C PRO A 10 6.48 0.44 5.82
N LEU A 11 5.45 1.06 6.37
CA LEU A 11 4.55 0.49 7.39
C LEU A 11 3.16 0.28 6.80
N LYS A 12 2.71 -0.98 6.78
CA LYS A 12 1.35 -1.32 6.32
C LYS A 12 0.30 -0.58 7.14
N GLY A 13 -0.67 0.01 6.46
CA GLY A 13 -1.74 0.82 7.07
C GLY A 13 -1.41 2.31 7.15
N ALA A 14 -0.15 2.70 7.32
CA ALA A 14 0.27 4.08 7.39
C ALA A 14 0.05 4.83 6.06
N ARG A 15 0.05 6.15 6.09
CA ARG A 15 -0.09 7.03 4.92
C ARG A 15 0.95 6.69 3.85
N HIS A 16 0.54 6.67 2.60
CA HIS A 16 1.49 6.68 1.50
C HIS A 16 2.17 8.04 1.41
N ALA A 17 3.49 8.06 1.46
CA ALA A 17 4.27 9.24 1.11
C ALA A 17 4.25 9.45 -0.41
N ASP A 18 4.16 10.70 -0.85
CA ASP A 18 4.36 11.05 -2.24
C ASP A 18 5.86 11.18 -2.51
N LEU A 19 6.34 10.48 -3.53
CA LEU A 19 7.74 10.40 -3.88
C LEU A 19 7.99 11.02 -5.27
N ASP A 20 9.19 11.58 -5.47
CA ASP A 20 9.62 12.03 -6.78
C ASP A 20 10.13 10.88 -7.65
N HIS A 21 10.66 9.84 -7.02
CA HIS A 21 11.13 8.64 -7.70
C HIS A 21 11.04 7.40 -6.82
N LEU A 22 11.03 6.24 -7.45
CA LEU A 22 11.00 4.94 -6.79
C LEU A 22 11.73 3.90 -7.63
N ARG A 23 12.46 2.99 -6.99
CA ARG A 23 12.99 1.81 -7.67
C ARG A 23 12.01 0.66 -7.60
N LEU A 24 11.69 0.11 -8.76
CA LEU A 24 10.98 -1.15 -8.90
C LEU A 24 12.01 -2.28 -9.02
N ASP A 25 12.03 -3.18 -8.04
CA ASP A 25 12.81 -4.42 -8.06
C ASP A 25 11.93 -5.57 -8.60
N PRO A 26 12.48 -6.75 -8.91
CA PRO A 26 11.68 -7.88 -9.39
C PRO A 26 10.50 -8.26 -8.47
N SER A 27 10.64 -8.00 -7.18
CA SER A 27 9.60 -8.26 -6.17
C SER A 27 8.64 -7.09 -5.94
N GLY A 28 8.82 -5.97 -6.64
CA GLY A 28 7.98 -4.78 -6.53
C GLY A 28 8.69 -3.52 -6.03
N PRO A 29 7.96 -2.55 -5.49
CA PRO A 29 8.50 -1.27 -5.02
C PRO A 29 9.47 -1.46 -3.86
N ARG A 30 10.70 -0.98 -4.02
CA ARG A 30 11.72 -1.11 -2.97
C ARG A 30 11.30 -0.33 -1.73
N GLY A 31 11.20 -1.03 -0.61
CA GLY A 31 10.88 -0.40 0.69
C GLY A 31 9.39 -0.33 1.02
N ASP A 32 8.51 -0.84 0.15
CA ASP A 32 7.08 -0.82 0.42
C ASP A 32 6.68 -1.91 1.44
N ARG A 33 5.89 -1.52 2.44
CA ARG A 33 5.25 -2.40 3.43
C ARG A 33 6.20 -3.44 4.04
N LEU A 34 7.40 -2.99 4.41
CA LEU A 34 8.41 -3.84 5.08
C LEU A 34 7.99 -4.24 6.49
N PHE A 35 7.11 -3.44 7.10
CA PHE A 35 6.61 -3.64 8.45
C PHE A 35 5.09 -3.63 8.47
N CYS A 36 4.53 -4.33 9.46
CA CYS A 36 3.11 -4.28 9.78
C CYS A 36 2.93 -4.36 11.29
N LEU A 37 1.70 -4.07 11.75
CA LEU A 37 1.30 -4.34 13.12
C LEU A 37 0.58 -5.67 13.20
N LEU A 38 0.82 -6.38 14.29
CA LEU A 38 0.05 -7.54 14.72
C LEU A 38 -0.82 -7.15 15.91
N GLU A 39 -1.95 -7.83 16.07
CA GLU A 39 -2.70 -7.81 17.32
C GLU A 39 -1.79 -8.26 18.48
N ALA A 40 -2.02 -7.74 19.70
CA ALA A 40 -1.17 -8.05 20.83
C ALA A 40 -1.19 -9.56 21.19
N ASP A 41 -2.40 -10.12 21.22
CA ASP A 41 -2.67 -11.46 21.75
C ASP A 41 -2.94 -12.50 20.65
N GLU A 42 -2.94 -12.08 19.37
CA GLU A 42 -3.24 -12.95 18.24
C GLU A 42 -2.19 -12.78 17.13
N ASP A 43 -1.85 -13.87 16.46
CA ASP A 43 -1.04 -13.81 15.25
C ASP A 43 -1.92 -13.44 14.04
N ARG A 44 -2.42 -12.21 14.09
CA ARG A 44 -3.25 -11.57 13.05
C ARG A 44 -2.69 -10.20 12.69
N VAL A 45 -2.55 -9.96 11.39
CA VAL A 45 -2.12 -8.65 10.88
C VAL A 45 -3.24 -7.63 11.07
N LEU A 46 -2.90 -6.50 11.71
CA LEU A 46 -3.84 -5.42 11.97
C LEU A 46 -4.47 -4.90 10.64
N ARG A 47 -5.79 -4.81 10.62
CA ARG A 47 -6.54 -4.38 9.45
C ARG A 47 -6.82 -2.89 9.48
N THR A 48 -6.41 -2.17 8.44
CA THR A 48 -6.64 -0.71 8.33
C THR A 48 -8.12 -0.35 8.37
N VAL A 49 -9.01 -1.21 7.86
CA VAL A 49 -10.47 -0.98 7.91
C VAL A 49 -11.03 -0.95 9.34
N GLU A 50 -10.41 -1.69 10.26
CA GLU A 50 -10.75 -1.75 11.67
C GLU A 50 -10.05 -0.65 12.48
N ASN A 51 -8.97 -0.09 11.92
CA ASN A 51 -8.12 0.93 12.53
C ASN A 51 -7.87 2.08 11.52
N PRO A 52 -8.91 2.83 11.15
CA PRO A 52 -8.82 3.79 10.04
C PRO A 52 -7.85 4.94 10.31
N THR A 53 -7.61 5.30 11.57
CA THR A 53 -6.65 6.36 11.94
C THR A 53 -5.21 6.01 11.61
N MET A 54 -4.90 4.75 11.27
CA MET A 54 -3.59 4.37 10.74
C MET A 54 -3.21 5.14 9.47
N VAL A 55 -4.17 5.56 8.65
CA VAL A 55 -3.88 6.35 7.44
C VAL A 55 -3.32 7.75 7.76
N LEU A 56 -3.45 8.20 9.01
CA LEU A 56 -2.91 9.49 9.48
C LEU A 56 -1.44 9.38 9.94
N VAL A 57 -0.97 8.17 10.21
CA VAL A 57 0.41 7.91 10.62
C VAL A 57 1.32 8.06 9.40
N SER A 58 2.37 8.85 9.50
CA SER A 58 3.44 8.88 8.51
C SER A 58 4.56 7.92 8.90
N ALA A 59 5.13 7.25 7.90
CA ALA A 59 6.27 6.37 8.09
C ALA A 59 7.27 6.58 6.96
N ALA A 60 8.54 6.70 7.32
CA ALA A 60 9.66 6.83 6.40
C ALA A 60 10.78 5.86 6.79
N ARG A 61 11.62 5.48 5.84
CA ARG A 61 12.77 4.61 6.10
C ARG A 61 14.02 5.16 5.43
N ASP A 62 15.09 5.27 6.21
CA ASP A 62 16.43 5.59 5.72
C ASP A 62 17.41 4.53 6.25
N GLY A 63 18.01 3.79 5.33
CA GLY A 63 18.83 2.62 5.68
C GLY A 63 18.06 1.60 6.51
N ALA A 64 18.50 1.34 7.73
CA ALA A 64 17.85 0.46 8.70
C ALA A 64 16.83 1.20 9.60
N VAL A 65 16.92 2.53 9.67
CA VAL A 65 16.11 3.36 10.57
C VAL A 65 14.70 3.52 10.01
N LEU A 66 13.71 3.10 10.78
CA LEU A 66 12.30 3.41 10.57
C LEU A 66 11.94 4.64 11.38
N THR A 67 11.37 5.65 10.76
CA THR A 67 10.81 6.82 11.44
C THR A 67 9.29 6.78 11.31
N VAL A 68 8.59 6.81 12.44
CA VAL A 68 7.12 6.85 12.50
C VAL A 68 6.69 8.08 13.25
N THR A 69 5.76 8.83 12.69
CA THR A 69 5.16 10.02 13.32
C THR A 69 3.63 9.87 13.34
N THR A 70 3.02 10.09 14.50
CA THR A 70 1.57 10.08 14.68
C THR A 70 0.99 11.49 14.51
N PRO A 71 -0.30 11.64 14.20
CA PRO A 71 -0.95 12.95 14.04
C PRO A 71 -0.93 13.79 15.33
N LYS A 72 -0.75 13.18 16.51
CA LYS A 72 -0.59 13.88 17.80
C LYS A 72 0.82 14.46 18.01
N GLY A 73 1.73 14.28 17.04
CA GLY A 73 3.09 14.81 17.06
C GLY A 73 4.13 13.88 17.72
N GLY A 74 3.73 12.73 18.25
CA GLY A 74 4.68 11.72 18.74
C GLY A 74 5.51 11.16 17.59
N THR A 75 6.83 11.05 17.76
CA THR A 75 7.75 10.52 16.75
C THR A 75 8.74 9.55 17.40
N VAL A 76 8.91 8.39 16.77
CA VAL A 76 9.96 7.43 17.09
C VAL A 76 10.79 7.20 15.82
N ALA A 77 12.10 7.30 15.96
CA ALA A 77 13.07 6.96 14.91
C ALA A 77 14.10 5.98 15.50
N GLY A 78 14.21 4.81 14.90
CA GLY A 78 15.12 3.75 15.36
C GLY A 78 15.11 2.58 14.41
N GLU A 79 16.07 1.68 14.58
CA GLU A 79 16.13 0.42 13.87
C GLU A 79 15.28 -0.63 14.61
N PRO A 80 14.19 -1.16 13.99
CA PRO A 80 13.48 -2.29 14.58
C PRO A 80 14.36 -3.54 14.58
N VAL A 81 14.58 -4.12 15.77
CA VAL A 81 15.48 -5.27 15.95
C VAL A 81 14.71 -6.59 15.89
N PRO A 82 15.07 -7.53 14.99
CA PRO A 82 14.47 -8.84 14.95
C PRO A 82 14.66 -9.59 16.29
N THR A 83 13.58 -10.20 16.80
CA THR A 83 13.64 -11.00 18.03
C THR A 83 14.03 -12.46 17.80
N GLY A 84 14.06 -12.90 16.54
CA GLY A 84 14.15 -14.31 16.17
C GLY A 84 12.81 -15.06 16.26
N HIS A 85 11.77 -14.44 16.81
CA HIS A 85 10.44 -15.05 16.90
C HIS A 85 9.68 -14.86 15.59
N VAL A 86 9.52 -15.92 14.84
CA VAL A 86 8.79 -15.95 13.57
C VAL A 86 7.38 -16.49 13.82
N VAL A 87 6.39 -15.76 13.33
CA VAL A 87 4.97 -16.13 13.41
C VAL A 87 4.38 -16.32 12.01
N GLU A 88 3.38 -17.19 11.92
CA GLU A 88 2.51 -17.30 10.74
C GLU A 88 1.20 -16.60 11.06
N ALA A 89 1.11 -15.33 10.68
CA ALA A 89 -0.02 -14.50 11.04
C ALA A 89 -1.13 -14.55 9.97
N ASP A 90 -2.40 -14.49 10.41
CA ASP A 90 -3.53 -14.34 9.48
C ASP A 90 -3.46 -12.97 8.78
N TYR A 91 -3.45 -12.99 7.46
CA TYR A 91 -3.59 -11.82 6.61
C TYR A 91 -4.72 -12.02 5.61
N TRP A 92 -5.94 -11.67 6.01
CA TRP A 92 -7.15 -11.84 5.19
C TRP A 92 -7.40 -13.30 4.77
N GLY A 93 -7.26 -14.23 5.71
CA GLY A 93 -7.48 -15.67 5.48
C GLY A 93 -6.32 -16.39 4.79
N ARG A 94 -5.18 -15.73 4.58
CA ARG A 94 -3.95 -16.35 4.11
C ARG A 94 -2.82 -16.19 5.13
N PRO A 95 -1.91 -17.15 5.25
CA PRO A 95 -0.75 -17.01 6.13
C PRO A 95 0.23 -15.96 5.60
N ALA A 96 0.74 -15.13 6.51
CA ALA A 96 1.87 -14.23 6.28
C ALA A 96 2.99 -14.59 7.26
N ARG A 97 4.18 -14.87 6.73
CA ARG A 97 5.34 -15.25 7.55
C ARG A 97 6.12 -14.02 7.98
N LEU A 98 5.97 -13.65 9.24
CA LEU A 98 6.46 -12.41 9.80
C LEU A 98 7.42 -12.67 10.96
N GLU A 99 8.35 -11.75 11.20
CA GLU A 99 9.25 -11.78 12.35
C GLU A 99 8.92 -10.64 13.31
N VAL A 100 8.66 -10.98 14.56
CA VAL A 100 8.36 -9.98 15.60
C VAL A 100 9.61 -9.14 15.86
N MET A 101 9.41 -7.82 15.98
CA MET A 101 10.48 -6.84 16.20
C MET A 101 10.41 -6.27 17.62
N THR A 102 11.56 -6.07 18.26
CA THR A 102 11.69 -5.20 19.42
C THR A 102 11.85 -3.76 18.94
N SER A 103 10.99 -2.86 19.41
CA SER A 103 11.02 -1.48 18.95
C SER A 103 10.01 -0.60 19.71
N ASP A 104 10.40 0.64 20.03
CA ASP A 104 9.53 1.66 20.63
C ASP A 104 8.39 2.11 19.71
N HIS A 105 8.48 1.78 18.42
CA HIS A 105 7.39 2.06 17.45
C HIS A 105 6.08 1.36 17.83
N ALA A 106 6.15 0.17 18.45
CA ALA A 106 4.95 -0.55 18.86
C ALA A 106 4.21 0.18 19.99
N GLU A 107 4.94 0.77 20.95
CA GLU A 107 4.37 1.58 22.02
C GLU A 107 3.72 2.85 21.47
N LEU A 108 4.45 3.63 20.65
CA LEU A 108 3.92 4.83 20.01
C LEU A 108 2.63 4.55 19.20
N LEU A 109 2.62 3.46 18.46
CA LEU A 109 1.46 3.09 17.64
C LEU A 109 0.32 2.51 18.48
N GLY A 110 0.64 1.81 19.57
CA GLY A 110 -0.35 1.36 20.55
C GLY A 110 -1.06 2.53 21.22
N ASP A 111 -0.33 3.56 21.63
CA ASP A 111 -0.88 4.79 22.19
C ASP A 111 -1.75 5.55 21.17
N HIS A 112 -1.33 5.57 19.90
CA HIS A 112 -2.13 6.17 18.84
C HIS A 112 -3.46 5.45 18.60
N LEU A 113 -3.45 4.12 18.67
CA LEU A 113 -4.61 3.25 18.42
C LEU A 113 -5.44 2.94 19.67
N ASP A 114 -5.02 3.41 20.84
CA ASP A 114 -5.62 3.13 22.15
C ASP A 114 -5.76 1.61 22.40
N ARG A 115 -4.75 0.86 22.01
CA ARG A 115 -4.69 -0.60 22.20
C ARG A 115 -3.27 -1.13 22.03
N PRO A 116 -2.87 -2.20 22.74
CA PRO A 116 -1.55 -2.80 22.57
C PRO A 116 -1.42 -3.44 21.18
N VAL A 117 -0.24 -3.31 20.59
CA VAL A 117 0.12 -3.91 19.29
C VAL A 117 1.56 -4.41 19.32
N ARG A 118 1.89 -5.30 18.38
CA ARG A 118 3.27 -5.74 18.15
C ARG A 118 3.72 -5.28 16.77
N LEU A 119 4.96 -4.81 16.65
CA LEU A 119 5.57 -4.55 15.34
C LEU A 119 6.16 -5.85 14.78
N ALA A 120 5.93 -6.10 13.50
CA ALA A 120 6.51 -7.23 12.78
C ALA A 120 7.10 -6.79 11.44
N GLY A 121 8.21 -7.40 11.04
CA GLY A 121 8.85 -7.25 9.75
C GLY A 121 8.48 -8.41 8.82
N ILE A 122 8.36 -8.13 7.53
CA ILE A 122 8.16 -9.17 6.51
C ILE A 122 9.45 -9.98 6.31
N ARG A 123 9.33 -11.26 5.99
CA ARG A 123 10.47 -12.10 5.63
C ARG A 123 10.65 -12.22 4.12
N SER A 124 9.60 -11.98 3.38
CA SER A 124 9.60 -11.95 1.92
C SER A 124 8.76 -10.79 1.41
N ALA A 125 9.14 -10.20 0.28
CA ALA A 125 8.37 -9.13 -0.33
C ALA A 125 6.95 -9.61 -0.67
N GLY A 126 5.94 -8.76 -0.42
CA GLY A 126 4.55 -9.07 -0.72
C GLY A 126 3.77 -9.82 0.36
N GLU A 127 4.40 -10.23 1.48
CA GLU A 127 3.73 -10.95 2.58
C GLU A 127 2.45 -10.24 3.08
N VAL A 128 2.49 -8.93 3.18
CA VAL A 128 1.35 -8.10 3.63
C VAL A 128 0.79 -7.19 2.54
N VAL A 129 0.97 -7.58 1.29
CA VAL A 129 0.37 -6.94 0.11
C VAL A 129 -0.68 -7.86 -0.48
N TYR A 130 -1.84 -7.31 -0.86
CA TYR A 130 -2.90 -8.05 -1.55
C TYR A 130 -2.88 -7.66 -3.03
N GLY A 131 -2.72 -8.64 -3.92
CA GLY A 131 -2.59 -8.42 -5.36
C GLY A 131 -1.17 -8.56 -5.88
N GLY A 132 -0.89 -7.99 -7.05
CA GLY A 132 0.43 -7.97 -7.67
C GLY A 132 1.41 -7.01 -7.00
N SER A 133 2.66 -7.09 -7.43
CA SER A 133 3.75 -6.35 -6.80
C SER A 133 3.67 -4.83 -7.00
N VAL A 134 3.10 -4.35 -8.12
CA VAL A 134 2.91 -2.93 -8.44
C VAL A 134 1.44 -2.67 -8.70
N SER A 135 0.82 -1.76 -7.94
CA SER A 135 -0.56 -1.34 -8.17
C SER A 135 -0.61 0.02 -8.88
N ILE A 136 -1.52 0.15 -9.83
CA ILE A 136 -1.65 1.34 -10.68
C ILE A 136 -3.12 1.77 -10.72
N VAL A 137 -3.37 3.07 -10.63
CA VAL A 137 -4.66 3.68 -10.94
C VAL A 137 -4.49 4.68 -12.08
N THR A 138 -5.52 4.85 -12.91
CA THR A 138 -5.50 5.82 -14.00
C THR A 138 -6.34 7.05 -13.66
N THR A 139 -5.94 8.20 -14.18
CA THR A 139 -6.71 9.43 -13.98
C THR A 139 -8.11 9.33 -14.61
N GLY A 140 -8.27 8.54 -15.67
CA GLY A 140 -9.56 8.26 -16.30
C GLY A 140 -10.50 7.49 -15.36
N ALA A 141 -10.03 6.40 -14.77
CA ALA A 141 -10.82 5.59 -13.83
C ALA A 141 -11.22 6.42 -12.59
N LEU A 142 -10.30 7.23 -12.06
CA LEU A 142 -10.59 8.15 -10.94
C LEU A 142 -11.67 9.16 -11.31
N ARG A 143 -11.57 9.78 -12.48
CA ARG A 143 -12.56 10.74 -13.00
C ARG A 143 -13.94 10.10 -13.15
N GLU A 144 -14.02 8.89 -13.66
CA GLU A 144 -15.28 8.14 -13.79
C GLU A 144 -15.89 7.81 -12.43
N LEU A 145 -15.07 7.58 -11.41
CA LEU A 145 -15.53 7.38 -10.03
C LEU A 145 -15.94 8.68 -9.34
N GLY A 146 -15.54 9.84 -9.89
CA GLY A 146 -15.76 11.16 -9.28
C GLY A 146 -14.78 11.42 -8.11
N GLU A 147 -13.61 10.76 -8.10
CA GLU A 147 -12.62 10.90 -7.05
C GLU A 147 -11.41 11.72 -7.52
N VAL A 148 -10.93 12.60 -6.64
CA VAL A 148 -9.75 13.44 -6.86
C VAL A 148 -8.57 13.04 -5.96
N GLN A 149 -8.84 12.36 -4.84
CA GLN A 149 -7.83 11.93 -3.88
C GLN A 149 -7.36 10.50 -4.19
N ASP A 150 -6.46 10.36 -5.14
CA ASP A 150 -5.93 9.07 -5.61
C ASP A 150 -5.20 8.26 -4.52
N SER A 151 -4.67 8.94 -3.50
CA SER A 151 -4.01 8.33 -2.34
C SER A 151 -4.90 7.36 -1.55
N ARG A 152 -6.24 7.48 -1.63
CA ARG A 152 -7.20 6.54 -1.01
C ARG A 152 -7.02 5.12 -1.49
N PHE A 153 -6.69 4.96 -2.77
CA PHE A 153 -6.51 3.65 -3.38
C PHE A 153 -5.17 3.01 -3.02
N ARG A 154 -4.27 3.77 -2.37
CA ARG A 154 -2.97 3.28 -1.91
C ARG A 154 -2.20 2.57 -3.01
N ALA A 155 -2.39 3.03 -4.25
CA ALA A 155 -1.68 2.54 -5.41
C ALA A 155 -0.21 3.01 -5.38
N THR A 156 0.68 2.17 -5.92
CA THR A 156 2.09 2.50 -6.10
C THR A 156 2.24 3.66 -7.09
N LEU A 157 1.46 3.64 -8.17
CA LEU A 157 1.52 4.65 -9.22
C LEU A 157 0.12 5.16 -9.56
N THR A 158 0.02 6.46 -9.83
CA THR A 158 -1.08 7.04 -10.60
C THR A 158 -0.52 7.46 -11.96
N ILE A 159 -1.19 7.09 -13.04
CA ILE A 159 -0.78 7.44 -14.40
C ILE A 159 -1.87 8.25 -15.13
N ALA A 160 -1.45 9.23 -15.90
CA ALA A 160 -2.32 9.98 -16.80
C ALA A 160 -2.68 9.11 -18.02
N ALA A 161 -3.83 8.45 -17.93
CA ALA A 161 -4.41 7.62 -18.97
C ALA A 161 -5.94 7.69 -18.86
N ASP A 162 -6.64 7.63 -20.01
CA ASP A 162 -8.10 7.67 -20.05
C ASP A 162 -8.76 6.35 -19.60
N ARG A 163 -8.06 5.23 -19.76
CA ARG A 163 -8.54 3.89 -19.39
C ARG A 163 -7.41 3.06 -18.81
N ASP A 164 -7.78 2.07 -18.02
CA ASP A 164 -6.83 1.09 -17.51
C ASP A 164 -6.29 0.23 -18.67
N PRO A 165 -4.98 0.01 -18.75
CA PRO A 165 -4.38 -0.94 -19.70
C PRO A 165 -4.91 -2.36 -19.51
N GLU A 166 -5.08 -3.09 -20.63
CA GLU A 166 -5.62 -4.44 -20.63
C GLU A 166 -4.67 -5.46 -19.97
N PRO A 167 -5.20 -6.52 -19.33
CA PRO A 167 -4.40 -7.62 -18.82
C PRO A 167 -3.50 -8.23 -19.90
N GLY A 168 -2.25 -8.52 -19.52
CA GLY A 168 -1.20 -9.00 -20.43
C GLY A 168 -0.38 -7.92 -21.11
N SER A 169 -0.85 -6.66 -21.11
CA SER A 169 -0.11 -5.54 -21.67
C SER A 169 1.24 -5.34 -20.97
N LEU A 170 2.24 -4.94 -21.74
CA LEU A 170 3.52 -4.48 -21.21
C LEU A 170 3.53 -2.94 -21.19
N LEU A 171 3.84 -2.40 -20.02
CA LEU A 171 4.00 -0.96 -19.82
C LEU A 171 5.46 -0.65 -19.54
N ARG A 172 6.04 0.23 -20.34
CA ARG A 172 7.30 0.89 -20.00
C ARG A 172 6.99 2.09 -19.12
N LEU A 173 7.61 2.14 -17.97
CA LEU A 173 7.48 3.17 -16.92
C LEU A 173 8.87 3.73 -16.66
N GLY A 174 9.29 4.79 -17.36
CA GLY A 174 10.66 5.26 -17.29
C GLY A 174 11.67 4.15 -17.64
N GLU A 175 12.52 3.75 -16.68
CA GLU A 175 13.50 2.67 -16.85
C GLU A 175 12.90 1.26 -16.67
N ALA A 176 11.77 1.14 -15.98
CA ALA A 176 11.16 -0.15 -15.67
C ALA A 176 10.18 -0.62 -16.76
N VAL A 177 9.95 -1.94 -16.80
CA VAL A 177 8.87 -2.54 -17.57
C VAL A 177 8.05 -3.43 -16.65
N VAL A 178 6.73 -3.27 -16.70
CA VAL A 178 5.79 -4.11 -15.94
C VAL A 178 4.81 -4.80 -16.88
N ARG A 179 4.31 -5.97 -16.47
CA ARG A 179 3.22 -6.69 -17.14
C ARG A 179 1.95 -6.57 -16.32
N VAL A 180 0.92 -6.03 -16.91
CA VAL A 180 -0.42 -5.94 -16.30
C VAL A 180 -0.97 -7.35 -16.07
N ARG A 181 -1.41 -7.64 -14.84
CA ARG A 181 -2.04 -8.89 -14.45
C ARG A 181 -3.56 -8.82 -14.58
N GLY A 182 -4.14 -7.77 -14.06
CA GLY A 182 -5.58 -7.58 -14.04
C GLY A 182 -6.02 -6.51 -13.06
N ALA A 183 -7.31 -6.48 -12.79
CA ALA A 183 -7.87 -5.49 -11.87
C ALA A 183 -7.61 -5.87 -10.40
N VAL A 184 -7.48 -4.85 -9.55
CA VAL A 184 -7.17 -5.00 -8.11
C VAL A 184 -8.45 -5.11 -7.29
N PRO A 185 -8.61 -6.15 -6.46
CA PRO A 185 -9.67 -6.21 -5.47
C PRO A 185 -9.55 -5.09 -4.44
N ARG A 186 -10.68 -4.46 -4.13
CA ARG A 186 -10.75 -3.35 -3.17
C ARG A 186 -11.59 -3.70 -1.95
N CYS A 187 -11.17 -3.18 -0.82
CA CYS A 187 -11.91 -3.24 0.43
C CYS A 187 -12.30 -1.83 0.88
N ARG A 188 -13.02 -1.73 1.98
CA ARG A 188 -13.55 -0.47 2.51
C ARG A 188 -12.47 0.59 2.85
N VAL A 189 -11.19 0.27 2.79
CA VAL A 189 -10.10 1.26 2.95
C VAL A 189 -10.20 2.39 1.93
N VAL A 190 -10.75 2.14 0.74
CA VAL A 190 -10.93 3.20 -0.29
C VAL A 190 -11.94 4.26 0.10
N ASP A 191 -12.78 3.99 1.11
CA ASP A 191 -13.76 4.95 1.65
C ASP A 191 -13.16 5.84 2.75
N ILE A 192 -11.94 5.54 3.22
CA ILE A 192 -11.27 6.30 4.28
C ILE A 192 -10.59 7.53 3.68
N ASN A 193 -10.89 8.69 4.23
CA ASN A 193 -10.15 9.92 3.95
C ASN A 193 -8.74 9.84 4.52
N THR A 194 -7.72 10.02 3.69
CA THR A 194 -6.32 9.90 4.10
C THR A 194 -5.81 11.08 4.92
N GLU A 195 -6.62 12.16 5.07
CA GLU A 195 -6.27 13.34 5.86
C GLU A 195 -6.98 13.37 7.21
N THR A 196 -8.20 12.81 7.29
CA THR A 196 -9.00 12.81 8.53
C THR A 196 -9.12 11.46 9.20
N GLY A 197 -8.88 10.35 8.47
CA GLY A 197 -9.08 9.00 8.96
C GLY A 197 -10.56 8.58 9.03
N GLU A 198 -11.46 9.41 8.54
CA GLU A 198 -12.91 9.16 8.57
C GLU A 198 -13.39 8.49 7.29
N LEU A 199 -14.50 7.76 7.39
CA LEU A 199 -15.22 7.23 6.23
C LEU A 199 -16.11 8.35 5.66
N ASP A 200 -15.68 9.02 4.60
CA ASP A 200 -16.37 10.17 4.02
C ASP A 200 -16.92 9.94 2.60
N THR A 201 -16.66 8.77 2.04
CA THR A 201 -17.15 8.37 0.72
C THR A 201 -17.83 7.00 0.75
N ARG A 202 -18.43 6.59 -0.38
CA ARG A 202 -19.01 5.25 -0.59
C ARG A 202 -18.48 4.62 -1.88
N HIS A 203 -17.19 4.78 -2.15
CA HIS A 203 -16.58 4.26 -3.37
C HIS A 203 -16.73 2.75 -3.50
N LEU A 204 -16.52 2.00 -2.41
CA LEU A 204 -16.71 0.55 -2.44
C LEU A 204 -18.14 0.17 -2.86
N HIS A 205 -19.14 0.87 -2.31
CA HIS A 205 -20.56 0.65 -2.68
C HIS A 205 -20.80 1.04 -4.14
N THR A 206 -20.30 2.18 -4.59
CA THR A 206 -20.43 2.65 -5.99
C THR A 206 -19.82 1.65 -6.96
N LEU A 207 -18.62 1.15 -6.67
CA LEU A 207 -17.92 0.17 -7.47
C LEU A 207 -18.64 -1.19 -7.51
N ALA A 208 -19.22 -1.63 -6.38
CA ALA A 208 -19.99 -2.88 -6.32
C ALA A 208 -21.23 -2.87 -7.22
N HIS A 209 -21.80 -1.69 -7.51
CA HIS A 209 -22.98 -1.54 -8.37
C HIS A 209 -22.63 -1.31 -9.85
N ARG A 210 -21.35 -1.18 -10.19
CA ARG A 210 -20.89 -1.07 -11.57
C ARG A 210 -20.73 -2.47 -12.19
N ASP A 211 -21.78 -2.96 -12.86
CA ASP A 211 -21.81 -4.10 -13.80
C ASP A 211 -20.99 -5.36 -13.45
N ARG A 212 -21.01 -5.82 -12.20
CA ARG A 212 -20.40 -7.12 -11.89
C ARG A 212 -21.33 -7.98 -11.06
N PRO A 213 -21.86 -9.06 -11.67
CA PRO A 213 -22.54 -10.09 -10.90
C PRO A 213 -21.50 -10.81 -10.04
N GLU A 214 -21.85 -10.99 -8.78
CA GLU A 214 -21.19 -11.88 -7.80
C GLU A 214 -19.66 -11.90 -7.85
N GLY A 215 -18.99 -11.14 -7.02
CA GLY A 215 -17.54 -11.18 -6.98
C GLY A 215 -16.88 -10.04 -6.22
N GLU A 216 -15.58 -10.00 -6.30
CA GLU A 216 -14.75 -8.96 -5.70
C GLU A 216 -15.00 -7.60 -6.36
N VAL A 217 -15.06 -6.56 -5.55
CA VAL A 217 -15.12 -5.18 -6.04
C VAL A 217 -13.74 -4.78 -6.55
N LEU A 218 -13.64 -4.47 -7.84
CA LEU A 218 -12.36 -4.24 -8.50
C LEU A 218 -12.20 -2.77 -8.90
N PHE A 219 -10.97 -2.22 -8.76
CA PHE A 219 -10.64 -0.88 -9.25
C PHE A 219 -9.14 -0.69 -9.40
N GLY A 220 -8.71 -0.09 -10.54
CA GLY A 220 -7.31 0.00 -10.94
C GLY A 220 -6.75 -1.38 -11.30
N ILE A 221 -5.48 -1.45 -11.61
CA ILE A 221 -4.79 -2.65 -12.07
C ILE A 221 -3.59 -2.97 -11.19
N ASP A 222 -3.18 -4.23 -11.19
CA ASP A 222 -1.89 -4.66 -10.67
C ASP A 222 -0.99 -5.21 -11.78
N ALA A 223 0.30 -5.21 -11.52
CA ALA A 223 1.30 -5.61 -12.49
C ALA A 223 2.50 -6.28 -11.81
N ASP A 224 3.18 -7.14 -12.55
CA ASP A 224 4.45 -7.74 -12.16
C ASP A 224 5.60 -7.02 -12.86
N VAL A 225 6.72 -6.86 -12.16
CA VAL A 225 7.93 -6.25 -12.71
C VAL A 225 8.62 -7.24 -13.63
N VAL A 226 8.74 -6.88 -14.91
CA VAL A 226 9.46 -7.66 -15.94
C VAL A 226 10.91 -7.20 -16.05
N THR A 227 11.12 -5.88 -16.09
CA THR A 227 12.43 -5.27 -16.08
C THR A 227 12.52 -4.30 -14.91
N PRO A 228 13.41 -4.54 -13.94
CA PRO A 228 13.62 -3.61 -12.84
C PRO A 228 14.20 -2.28 -13.34
N GLY A 229 13.85 -1.19 -12.65
CA GLY A 229 14.34 0.14 -13.02
C GLY A 229 13.85 1.21 -12.05
N VAL A 230 14.33 2.42 -12.24
CA VAL A 230 13.84 3.60 -11.51
C VAL A 230 12.70 4.23 -12.31
N VAL A 231 11.64 4.55 -11.62
CA VAL A 231 10.50 5.33 -12.12
C VAL A 231 10.50 6.68 -11.43
N ARG A 232 10.20 7.74 -12.19
CA ARG A 232 10.16 9.13 -11.70
C ARG A 232 8.80 9.75 -11.99
N ARG A 233 8.40 10.70 -11.19
CA ARG A 233 7.24 11.54 -11.52
C ARG A 233 7.49 12.17 -12.90
N GLU A 234 6.45 12.29 -13.70
CA GLU A 234 6.45 12.77 -15.08
C GLU A 234 7.15 11.85 -16.10
N ASP A 235 7.72 10.72 -15.69
CA ASP A 235 8.25 9.76 -16.65
C ASP A 235 7.16 9.33 -17.66
N PRO A 236 7.53 9.17 -18.94
CA PRO A 236 6.61 8.70 -19.95
C PRO A 236 6.17 7.24 -19.66
N VAL A 237 4.91 6.97 -19.92
CA VAL A 237 4.33 5.62 -19.89
C VAL A 237 3.93 5.22 -21.30
N ALA A 238 4.44 4.10 -21.78
CA ALA A 238 4.17 3.58 -23.11
C ALA A 238 3.75 2.11 -23.07
N LEU A 239 2.75 1.75 -23.85
CA LEU A 239 2.44 0.37 -24.23
C LEU A 239 3.53 -0.12 -25.20
N ILE A 240 4.07 -1.34 -25.00
CA ILE A 240 5.15 -1.92 -25.81
C ILE A 240 4.83 -3.37 -26.18
#